data_f5ec956aa2bb4c9717fe516ac956adb6
#
_entry.id   f5ec956aa2bb4c9717fe516ac956adb6
#
_cell.length_a   1.000
_cell.length_b   1.000
_cell.length_c   1.000
_cell.angle_alpha   90.00
_cell.angle_beta   90.00
_cell.angle_gamma   90.00
#
_symmetry.space_group_name_H-M   'P 1'
#
loop_
_entity.id
_entity.type
_entity.pdbx_description
1 polymer ?
#
loop_
_entity_poly.entity_id
_entity_poly.type
_entity_poly.pdbx_seq_one_letter_code
_entity_poly.pdbx_strand_id
1 'polypeptide(L)'
;MKNEEVKDIVPELLDKIDKTFKLKAKESKIIKDKLKSLKNKKADYKDANEFALEVGKILADTFQDKIKTGDLPDGKMYYNIAKRLIEPNMVRNYDLVSEYSKEVQSQLNKQAKISIKAQKADLNQDRIDKLVDKITKYDSFDDGKWLLNEPIINFSQAVVDETIRKNADLHYQAGLSPKIERYTNGKCCDWCDKLAGIYNYEDVKNTGNEVFRRHRHCDCLVIYDPKNGSKRRNVHTHKPVDDSAEKEKRIRLNDEKIVKDRIKKILKTDVGFNSVDNSIYFIDETLLKENTEQIKNLEEKFGAIHKSKGSISSKKTRDSIAYVSRLLSDPSKQDLVLNIDYYSDKNKIISETTSAIKNNWSMPAKTENYGVYTITHEYGHILQNSIIYDELEEMGGVETFKTRAKTLKGKIKSYEKLQEKIKRRHFEEIRQIAADKSSDPNNIIKNNLSQYGKTNYAEFFAEVFANSQLGEPNELGDAMSEWLKKRGY
;
A
#
# COMPACT_ATOMS: atom_id res chain seq x y z
N MET A 1 -24.34 46.39 -42.26
CA MET A 1 -24.13 45.28 -41.33
C MET A 1 -23.88 45.92 -39.97
N LYS A 2 -24.78 45.75 -39.01
CA LYS A 2 -24.53 46.16 -37.60
C LYS A 2 -23.42 45.27 -37.09
N ASN A 3 -22.29 45.84 -36.64
CA ASN A 3 -21.32 45.16 -35.83
C ASN A 3 -22.06 44.76 -34.53
N GLU A 4 -22.50 43.50 -34.42
CA GLU A 4 -22.86 42.95 -33.14
C GLU A 4 -21.53 42.87 -32.34
N GLU A 5 -21.41 43.72 -31.32
CA GLU A 5 -20.31 43.61 -30.34
C GLU A 5 -20.36 42.22 -29.73
N VAL A 6 -19.40 41.42 -30.08
CA VAL A 6 -19.27 40.07 -29.50
C VAL A 6 -19.02 40.23 -28.00
N LYS A 7 -20.02 39.89 -27.19
CA LYS A 7 -19.98 40.01 -25.73
C LYS A 7 -18.77 39.24 -25.18
N ASP A 8 -17.87 39.91 -24.44
CA ASP A 8 -16.78 39.24 -23.75
C ASP A 8 -17.35 38.37 -22.60
N ILE A 9 -17.29 37.05 -22.75
CA ILE A 9 -17.81 36.06 -21.80
C ILE A 9 -16.91 35.85 -20.60
N VAL A 10 -15.63 36.23 -20.69
CA VAL A 10 -14.59 35.89 -19.71
C VAL A 10 -14.85 36.48 -18.32
N PRO A 11 -15.20 37.78 -18.18
CA PRO A 11 -15.46 38.39 -16.87
C PRO A 11 -16.58 37.71 -16.10
N GLU A 12 -17.67 37.33 -16.78
CA GLU A 12 -18.80 36.64 -16.16
C GLU A 12 -18.43 35.22 -15.73
N LEU A 13 -17.68 34.47 -16.55
CA LEU A 13 -17.20 33.12 -16.21
C LEU A 13 -16.20 33.17 -15.07
N LEU A 14 -15.28 34.14 -15.04
CA LEU A 14 -14.32 34.30 -13.93
C LEU A 14 -15.03 34.55 -12.60
N ASP A 15 -16.03 35.42 -12.57
CA ASP A 15 -16.80 35.69 -11.36
C ASP A 15 -17.54 34.43 -10.87
N LYS A 16 -18.18 33.69 -11.79
CA LYS A 16 -18.84 32.42 -11.47
C LYS A 16 -17.86 31.37 -10.91
N ILE A 17 -16.69 31.26 -11.51
CA ILE A 17 -15.64 30.34 -11.08
C ILE A 17 -15.12 30.74 -9.69
N ASP A 18 -14.81 32.02 -9.49
CA ASP A 18 -14.29 32.54 -8.22
C ASP A 18 -15.27 32.35 -7.06
N LYS A 19 -16.53 32.73 -7.25
CA LYS A 19 -17.59 32.54 -6.25
C LYS A 19 -17.79 31.07 -5.90
N THR A 20 -17.81 30.20 -6.90
CA THR A 20 -18.02 28.74 -6.69
C THR A 20 -16.83 28.09 -6.00
N PHE A 21 -15.61 28.43 -6.42
CA PHE A 21 -14.40 27.95 -5.78
C PHE A 21 -14.36 28.36 -4.30
N LYS A 22 -14.60 29.65 -3.99
CA LYS A 22 -14.61 30.15 -2.61
C LYS A 22 -15.66 29.46 -1.74
N LEU A 23 -16.86 29.22 -2.30
CA LEU A 23 -17.92 28.50 -1.58
C LEU A 23 -17.51 27.07 -1.28
N LYS A 24 -17.11 26.29 -2.29
CA LYS A 24 -16.67 24.90 -2.12
C LYS A 24 -15.47 24.79 -1.15
N ALA A 25 -14.49 25.69 -1.25
CA ALA A 25 -13.34 25.71 -0.34
C ALA A 25 -13.74 26.02 1.10
N LYS A 26 -14.69 26.97 1.30
CA LYS A 26 -15.24 27.29 2.63
C LYS A 26 -16.03 26.13 3.24
N GLU A 27 -16.70 25.33 2.43
CA GLU A 27 -17.50 24.18 2.87
C GLU A 27 -16.64 22.92 3.11
N SER A 28 -15.51 22.79 2.42
CA SER A 28 -14.65 21.60 2.53
C SER A 28 -14.20 21.34 3.97
N LYS A 29 -14.54 20.17 4.48
CA LYS A 29 -14.09 19.66 5.78
C LYS A 29 -12.57 19.44 5.78
N ILE A 30 -12.03 18.90 4.68
CA ILE A 30 -10.59 18.62 4.55
C ILE A 30 -9.80 19.93 4.68
N ILE A 31 -10.16 20.98 3.94
CA ILE A 31 -9.49 22.29 4.04
C ILE A 31 -9.54 22.81 5.47
N LYS A 32 -10.71 22.77 6.13
CA LYS A 32 -10.87 23.23 7.51
C LYS A 32 -9.99 22.46 8.49
N ASP A 33 -9.94 21.14 8.36
CA ASP A 33 -9.15 20.28 9.22
C ASP A 33 -7.64 20.54 9.03
N LYS A 34 -7.18 20.71 7.77
CA LYS A 34 -5.78 21.04 7.48
C LYS A 34 -5.36 22.42 7.97
N LEU A 35 -6.19 23.42 7.81
CA LEU A 35 -5.96 24.76 8.39
C LEU A 35 -5.93 24.73 9.92
N LYS A 36 -6.75 23.88 10.55
CA LYS A 36 -6.71 23.66 12.00
C LYS A 36 -5.42 22.96 12.44
N SER A 37 -4.97 21.93 11.71
CA SER A 37 -3.66 21.28 11.94
C SER A 37 -2.52 22.30 11.88
N LEU A 38 -2.52 23.13 10.85
CA LEU A 38 -1.52 24.20 10.68
C LEU A 38 -1.55 25.21 11.84
N LYS A 39 -2.72 25.72 12.20
CA LYS A 39 -2.89 26.64 13.34
C LYS A 39 -2.39 26.05 14.65
N ASN A 40 -2.62 24.77 14.86
CA ASN A 40 -2.22 24.03 16.06
C ASN A 40 -0.75 23.58 16.03
N LYS A 41 0.03 23.96 15.01
CA LYS A 41 1.45 23.58 14.81
C LYS A 41 1.68 22.06 14.77
N LYS A 42 0.71 21.31 14.23
CA LYS A 42 0.75 19.85 14.10
C LYS A 42 0.79 19.40 12.64
N ALA A 43 0.76 20.35 11.68
CA ALA A 43 0.78 20.05 10.28
C ALA A 43 2.14 19.52 9.81
N ASP A 44 2.10 18.55 8.92
CA ASP A 44 3.26 17.96 8.25
C ASP A 44 3.04 17.96 6.71
N TYR A 45 3.96 17.35 5.96
CA TYR A 45 3.84 17.29 4.50
C TYR A 45 2.75 16.33 4.00
N LYS A 46 2.25 15.44 4.83
CA LYS A 46 1.04 14.67 4.52
C LYS A 46 -0.17 15.60 4.51
N ASP A 47 -0.29 16.47 5.52
CA ASP A 47 -1.34 17.49 5.57
C ASP A 47 -1.25 18.46 4.37
N ALA A 48 -0.03 18.88 3.99
CA ALA A 48 0.18 19.75 2.84
C ALA A 48 -0.27 19.09 1.53
N ASN A 49 0.00 17.80 1.35
CA ASN A 49 -0.40 17.06 0.17
C ASN A 49 -1.93 16.85 0.11
N GLU A 50 -2.57 16.50 1.24
CA GLU A 50 -4.02 16.37 1.32
C GLU A 50 -4.71 17.73 1.08
N PHE A 51 -4.14 18.83 1.59
CA PHE A 51 -4.62 20.20 1.30
C PHE A 51 -4.50 20.51 -0.19
N ALA A 52 -3.36 20.27 -0.81
CA ALA A 52 -3.12 20.52 -2.23
C ALA A 52 -4.04 19.69 -3.13
N LEU A 53 -4.23 18.42 -2.78
CA LEU A 53 -5.14 17.51 -3.47
C LEU A 53 -6.58 18.05 -3.45
N GLU A 54 -7.06 18.47 -2.28
CA GLU A 54 -8.40 19.01 -2.11
C GLU A 54 -8.60 20.34 -2.84
N VAL A 55 -7.65 21.28 -2.72
CA VAL A 55 -7.70 22.56 -3.44
C VAL A 55 -7.69 22.33 -4.95
N GLY A 56 -6.85 21.39 -5.43
CA GLY A 56 -6.81 20.98 -6.83
C GLY A 56 -8.12 20.39 -7.33
N LYS A 57 -8.74 19.50 -6.55
CA LYS A 57 -10.06 18.92 -6.86
C LYS A 57 -11.15 19.96 -6.93
N ILE A 58 -11.21 20.85 -5.94
CA ILE A 58 -12.22 21.93 -5.91
C ILE A 58 -12.09 22.82 -7.15
N LEU A 59 -10.87 23.15 -7.59
CA LEU A 59 -10.67 23.94 -8.81
C LEU A 59 -11.09 23.16 -10.06
N ALA A 60 -10.67 21.89 -10.16
CA ALA A 60 -11.04 21.02 -11.27
C ALA A 60 -12.57 20.89 -11.39
N ASP A 61 -13.24 20.55 -10.29
CA ASP A 61 -14.70 20.43 -10.22
C ASP A 61 -15.40 21.76 -10.56
N THR A 62 -14.82 22.88 -10.13
CA THR A 62 -15.36 24.20 -10.43
C THR A 62 -15.29 24.51 -11.93
N PHE A 63 -14.19 24.19 -12.59
CA PHE A 63 -14.08 24.31 -14.04
C PHE A 63 -15.07 23.41 -14.78
N GLN A 64 -15.18 22.14 -14.36
CA GLN A 64 -16.14 21.20 -14.96
C GLN A 64 -17.59 21.66 -14.79
N ASP A 65 -17.91 22.32 -13.66
CA ASP A 65 -19.26 22.80 -13.35
C ASP A 65 -19.61 24.11 -14.12
N LYS A 66 -18.64 25.01 -14.28
CA LYS A 66 -18.90 26.39 -14.72
C LYS A 66 -18.52 26.69 -16.16
N ILE A 67 -17.70 25.87 -16.80
CA ILE A 67 -17.37 26.05 -18.21
C ILE A 67 -18.12 24.98 -19.00
N LYS A 68 -19.05 25.43 -19.83
CA LYS A 68 -19.84 24.54 -20.70
C LYS A 68 -19.53 24.85 -22.16
N THR A 69 -19.57 23.84 -23.00
CA THR A 69 -19.37 23.99 -24.46
C THR A 69 -20.29 25.02 -25.07
N GLY A 70 -21.57 25.06 -24.62
CA GLY A 70 -22.55 26.07 -25.10
C GLY A 70 -22.31 27.52 -24.66
N ASP A 71 -21.43 27.74 -23.67
CA ASP A 71 -21.05 29.10 -23.23
C ASP A 71 -19.89 29.68 -24.05
N LEU A 72 -19.23 28.83 -24.84
CA LEU A 72 -18.02 29.15 -25.60
C LEU A 72 -18.38 29.45 -27.08
N PRO A 73 -17.71 30.43 -27.72
CA PRO A 73 -17.88 30.67 -29.16
C PRO A 73 -17.56 29.38 -29.94
N ASP A 74 -18.48 29.00 -30.82
CA ASP A 74 -18.40 27.80 -31.66
C ASP A 74 -18.12 26.48 -30.85
N GLY A 75 -18.43 26.49 -29.55
CA GLY A 75 -18.14 25.36 -28.66
C GLY A 75 -16.66 25.10 -28.41
N LYS A 76 -15.77 26.06 -28.75
CA LYS A 76 -14.32 25.93 -28.74
C LYS A 76 -13.68 26.83 -27.68
N MET A 77 -12.69 26.28 -26.98
CA MET A 77 -11.86 27.02 -26.03
C MET A 77 -10.75 27.76 -26.77
N TYR A 78 -11.00 29.01 -27.19
CA TYR A 78 -9.97 29.82 -27.86
C TYR A 78 -8.88 30.28 -26.89
N TYR A 79 -7.67 30.49 -27.40
CA TYR A 79 -6.48 30.82 -26.62
C TYR A 79 -6.65 32.01 -25.66
N ASN A 80 -7.22 33.11 -26.13
CA ASN A 80 -7.49 34.30 -25.32
C ASN A 80 -8.47 34.03 -24.17
N ILE A 81 -9.48 33.18 -24.40
CA ILE A 81 -10.43 32.75 -23.38
C ILE A 81 -9.75 31.82 -22.39
N ALA A 82 -9.06 30.77 -22.90
CA ALA A 82 -8.34 29.80 -22.07
C ALA A 82 -7.33 30.49 -21.16
N LYS A 83 -6.48 31.37 -21.69
CA LYS A 83 -5.46 32.07 -20.92
C LYS A 83 -6.08 32.94 -19.83
N ARG A 84 -7.08 33.74 -20.15
CA ARG A 84 -7.76 34.62 -19.20
C ARG A 84 -8.59 33.89 -18.14
N LEU A 85 -9.05 32.68 -18.40
CA LEU A 85 -9.78 31.86 -17.43
C LEU A 85 -8.85 30.96 -16.59
N ILE A 86 -7.92 30.26 -17.23
CA ILE A 86 -7.14 29.22 -16.59
C ILE A 86 -5.99 29.82 -15.76
N GLU A 87 -5.19 30.71 -16.33
CA GLU A 87 -4.01 31.25 -15.69
C GLU A 87 -4.27 31.88 -14.32
N PRO A 88 -5.20 32.84 -14.13
CA PRO A 88 -5.43 33.46 -12.82
C PRO A 88 -5.91 32.46 -11.77
N ASN A 89 -6.70 31.47 -12.17
CA ASN A 89 -7.18 30.44 -11.27
C ASN A 89 -6.08 29.46 -10.87
N MET A 90 -5.17 29.12 -11.78
CA MET A 90 -3.99 28.27 -11.50
C MET A 90 -2.98 29.01 -10.62
N VAL A 91 -2.76 30.30 -10.85
CA VAL A 91 -1.92 31.15 -9.99
C VAL A 91 -2.49 31.22 -8.57
N ARG A 92 -3.78 31.47 -8.41
CA ARG A 92 -4.44 31.43 -7.10
C ARG A 92 -4.28 30.09 -6.41
N ASN A 93 -4.46 28.99 -7.14
CA ASN A 93 -4.27 27.63 -6.62
C ASN A 93 -2.82 27.43 -6.13
N TYR A 94 -1.85 27.83 -6.95
CA TYR A 94 -0.43 27.84 -6.57
C TYR A 94 -0.19 28.65 -5.29
N ASP A 95 -0.71 29.87 -5.19
CA ASP A 95 -0.51 30.73 -4.01
C ASP A 95 -1.04 30.08 -2.74
N LEU A 96 -2.25 29.50 -2.77
CA LEU A 96 -2.85 28.81 -1.64
C LEU A 96 -1.97 27.61 -1.19
N VAL A 97 -1.57 26.78 -2.12
CA VAL A 97 -0.80 25.56 -1.81
C VAL A 97 0.63 25.88 -1.40
N SER A 98 1.29 26.82 -2.08
CA SER A 98 2.68 27.20 -1.79
C SER A 98 2.84 27.90 -0.43
N GLU A 99 1.90 28.76 -0.05
CA GLU A 99 1.92 29.42 1.26
C GLU A 99 1.62 28.41 2.37
N TYR A 100 0.65 27.50 2.19
CA TYR A 100 0.39 26.43 3.15
C TYR A 100 1.63 25.54 3.36
N SER A 101 2.25 25.08 2.27
CA SER A 101 3.43 24.21 2.31
C SER A 101 4.65 24.90 2.93
N LYS A 102 4.85 26.17 2.64
CA LYS A 102 5.91 27.00 3.25
C LYS A 102 5.71 27.14 4.77
N GLU A 103 4.47 27.33 5.22
CA GLU A 103 4.18 27.45 6.65
C GLU A 103 4.38 26.10 7.35
N VAL A 104 4.01 24.96 6.72
CA VAL A 104 4.35 23.62 7.20
C VAL A 104 5.86 23.48 7.36
N GLN A 105 6.64 23.83 6.34
CA GLN A 105 8.11 23.77 6.44
C GLN A 105 8.66 24.68 7.55
N SER A 106 8.09 25.87 7.72
CA SER A 106 8.48 26.79 8.79
C SER A 106 8.27 26.18 10.18
N GLN A 107 7.16 25.47 10.38
CA GLN A 107 6.88 24.77 11.63
C GLN A 107 7.83 23.58 11.85
N LEU A 108 8.10 22.80 10.82
CA LEU A 108 9.06 21.69 10.88
C LEU A 108 10.48 22.18 11.17
N ASN A 109 10.91 23.28 10.56
CA ASN A 109 12.21 23.90 10.85
C ASN A 109 12.33 24.32 12.33
N LYS A 110 11.30 24.97 12.87
CA LYS A 110 11.25 25.36 14.30
C LYS A 110 11.33 24.13 15.22
N GLN A 111 10.58 23.08 14.91
CA GLN A 111 10.60 21.83 15.68
C GLN A 111 11.97 21.14 15.61
N ALA A 112 12.65 21.23 14.48
CA ALA A 112 14.02 20.71 14.28
C ALA A 112 15.12 21.64 14.82
N LYS A 113 14.75 22.80 15.39
CA LYS A 113 15.68 23.87 15.84
C LYS A 113 16.59 24.39 14.72
N ILE A 114 16.05 24.46 13.51
CA ILE A 114 16.73 25.01 12.32
C ILE A 114 16.27 26.45 12.13
N SER A 115 17.22 27.39 12.12
CA SER A 115 16.94 28.83 11.98
C SER A 115 16.85 29.28 10.50
N ILE A 116 16.86 28.38 9.55
CA ILE A 116 16.76 28.68 8.14
C ILE A 116 15.30 29.01 7.80
N LYS A 117 15.09 30.12 7.10
CA LYS A 117 13.76 30.57 6.70
C LYS A 117 13.21 29.67 5.58
N ALA A 118 12.01 29.13 5.80
CA ALA A 118 11.34 28.29 4.80
C ALA A 118 11.05 29.06 3.50
N GLN A 119 11.25 28.39 2.38
CA GLN A 119 10.99 28.89 1.04
C GLN A 119 9.73 28.23 0.47
N LYS A 120 8.96 28.97 -0.35
CA LYS A 120 7.89 28.39 -1.15
C LYS A 120 8.40 27.96 -2.53
N ALA A 121 7.70 27.04 -3.17
CA ALA A 121 7.95 26.68 -4.56
C ALA A 121 7.95 27.92 -5.47
N ASP A 122 8.62 27.86 -6.60
CA ASP A 122 8.43 28.83 -7.66
C ASP A 122 7.20 28.46 -8.51
N LEU A 123 6.54 29.46 -9.07
CA LEU A 123 5.43 29.21 -9.98
C LEU A 123 5.95 28.55 -11.26
N ASN A 124 5.43 27.39 -11.60
CA ASN A 124 5.75 26.75 -12.87
C ASN A 124 4.84 27.28 -13.98
N GLN A 125 5.17 28.48 -14.50
CA GLN A 125 4.44 29.15 -15.56
C GLN A 125 4.38 28.31 -16.85
N ASP A 126 5.49 27.66 -17.22
CA ASP A 126 5.56 26.78 -18.37
C ASP A 126 4.48 25.68 -18.39
N ARG A 127 4.15 25.17 -17.19
CA ARG A 127 3.14 24.12 -17.06
C ARG A 127 1.73 24.67 -17.26
N ILE A 128 1.50 25.92 -16.83
CA ILE A 128 0.24 26.63 -17.05
C ILE A 128 0.08 26.95 -18.54
N ASP A 129 1.11 27.51 -19.17
CA ASP A 129 1.12 27.84 -20.59
C ASP A 129 0.89 26.60 -21.46
N LYS A 130 1.58 25.49 -21.16
CA LYS A 130 1.37 24.19 -21.85
C LYS A 130 -0.05 23.66 -21.68
N LEU A 131 -0.68 23.88 -20.54
CA LEU A 131 -2.09 23.48 -20.32
C LEU A 131 -3.02 24.32 -21.18
N VAL A 132 -2.82 25.64 -21.22
CA VAL A 132 -3.57 26.59 -22.09
C VAL A 132 -3.39 26.22 -23.56
N ASP A 133 -2.15 26.05 -24.02
CA ASP A 133 -1.86 25.69 -25.40
C ASP A 133 -2.49 24.34 -25.81
N LYS A 134 -2.51 23.38 -24.90
CA LYS A 134 -3.02 22.05 -25.20
C LYS A 134 -4.53 22.03 -25.32
N ILE A 135 -5.26 22.72 -24.44
CA ILE A 135 -6.73 22.73 -24.47
C ILE A 135 -7.26 23.45 -25.73
N THR A 136 -6.53 24.45 -26.22
CA THR A 136 -6.93 25.25 -27.39
C THR A 136 -6.75 24.50 -28.73
N LYS A 137 -6.08 23.36 -28.72
CA LYS A 137 -5.88 22.53 -29.92
C LYS A 137 -7.07 21.62 -30.24
N TYR A 138 -8.02 21.49 -29.34
CA TYR A 138 -9.22 20.70 -29.56
C TYR A 138 -10.26 21.50 -30.33
N ASP A 139 -10.93 20.87 -31.29
CA ASP A 139 -11.99 21.50 -32.06
C ASP A 139 -13.29 21.66 -31.27
N SER A 140 -13.52 20.81 -30.29
CA SER A 140 -14.59 20.95 -29.30
C SER A 140 -14.00 21.00 -27.88
N PHE A 141 -14.58 21.87 -27.05
CA PHE A 141 -14.21 21.93 -25.62
C PHE A 141 -14.46 20.60 -24.90
N ASP A 142 -15.51 19.89 -25.25
CA ASP A 142 -15.83 18.60 -24.62
C ASP A 142 -14.70 17.56 -24.81
N ASP A 143 -14.01 17.58 -25.96
CA ASP A 143 -12.88 16.66 -26.21
C ASP A 143 -11.64 17.02 -25.38
N GLY A 144 -11.46 18.30 -25.09
CA GLY A 144 -10.31 18.83 -24.33
C GLY A 144 -10.53 19.02 -22.84
N LYS A 145 -11.77 18.99 -22.38
CA LYS A 145 -12.15 19.42 -21.02
C LYS A 145 -11.53 18.55 -19.90
N TRP A 146 -11.13 17.31 -20.19
CA TRP A 146 -10.39 16.44 -19.26
C TRP A 146 -9.06 17.07 -18.80
N LEU A 147 -8.49 17.99 -19.59
CA LEU A 147 -7.29 18.75 -19.23
C LEU A 147 -7.52 19.66 -18.01
N LEU A 148 -8.76 20.06 -17.76
CA LEU A 148 -9.18 20.86 -16.60
C LEU A 148 -9.59 19.97 -15.41
N ASN A 149 -9.09 18.74 -15.32
CA ASN A 149 -9.33 17.83 -14.21
C ASN A 149 -7.97 17.36 -13.63
N GLU A 150 -7.55 16.13 -13.89
CA GLU A 150 -6.33 15.52 -13.36
C GLU A 150 -5.07 16.37 -13.52
N PRO A 151 -4.80 17.05 -14.65
CA PRO A 151 -3.65 17.93 -14.77
C PRO A 151 -3.61 19.07 -13.74
N ILE A 152 -4.76 19.59 -13.32
CA ILE A 152 -4.89 20.64 -12.30
C ILE A 152 -4.58 20.06 -10.90
N ILE A 153 -5.15 18.91 -10.58
CA ILE A 153 -4.92 18.21 -9.33
C ILE A 153 -3.43 17.91 -9.18
N ASN A 154 -2.84 17.33 -10.22
CA ASN A 154 -1.42 16.98 -10.27
C ASN A 154 -0.50 18.22 -10.21
N PHE A 155 -0.91 19.36 -10.79
CA PHE A 155 -0.20 20.63 -10.66
C PHE A 155 -0.16 21.06 -9.18
N SER A 156 -1.29 21.01 -8.47
CA SER A 156 -1.39 21.41 -7.07
C SER A 156 -0.47 20.57 -6.17
N GLN A 157 -0.45 19.26 -6.36
CA GLN A 157 0.44 18.35 -5.62
C GLN A 157 1.92 18.61 -5.96
N ALA A 158 2.25 18.91 -7.23
CA ALA A 158 3.61 19.22 -7.63
C ALA A 158 4.16 20.51 -6.96
N VAL A 159 3.29 21.45 -6.56
CA VAL A 159 3.71 22.63 -5.78
C VAL A 159 4.25 22.23 -4.41
N VAL A 160 3.65 21.22 -3.77
CA VAL A 160 4.16 20.68 -2.49
C VAL A 160 5.52 20.03 -2.69
N ASP A 161 5.65 19.17 -3.72
CA ASP A 161 6.91 18.48 -3.99
C ASP A 161 8.05 19.45 -4.29
N GLU A 162 7.76 20.51 -5.04
CA GLU A 162 8.73 21.56 -5.36
C GLU A 162 9.09 22.39 -4.12
N THR A 163 8.14 22.64 -3.20
CA THR A 163 8.43 23.27 -1.91
C THR A 163 9.39 22.41 -1.09
N ILE A 164 9.18 21.11 -1.06
CA ILE A 164 10.08 20.15 -0.41
C ILE A 164 11.47 20.22 -1.04
N ARG A 165 11.55 20.10 -2.37
CA ARG A 165 12.81 20.10 -3.11
C ARG A 165 13.62 21.35 -2.82
N LYS A 166 12.99 22.53 -2.88
CA LYS A 166 13.64 23.83 -2.66
C LYS A 166 14.18 23.98 -1.24
N ASN A 167 13.43 23.53 -0.23
CA ASN A 167 13.86 23.61 1.16
C ASN A 167 14.95 22.56 1.48
N ALA A 168 14.84 21.37 0.93
CA ALA A 168 15.89 20.35 1.06
C ALA A 168 17.19 20.83 0.41
N ASP A 169 17.13 21.49 -0.76
CA ASP A 169 18.31 22.07 -1.41
C ASP A 169 18.96 23.14 -0.56
N LEU A 170 18.16 24.08 -0.04
CA LEU A 170 18.65 25.13 0.84
C LEU A 170 19.30 24.58 2.11
N HIS A 171 18.68 23.57 2.72
CA HIS A 171 19.24 22.91 3.90
C HIS A 171 20.53 22.16 3.57
N TYR A 172 20.59 21.51 2.40
CA TYR A 172 21.79 20.85 1.91
C TYR A 172 22.93 21.85 1.70
N GLN A 173 22.66 22.99 1.05
CA GLN A 173 23.65 24.06 0.85
C GLN A 173 24.11 24.65 2.18
N ALA A 174 23.24 24.71 3.19
CA ALA A 174 23.57 25.13 4.54
C ALA A 174 24.36 24.11 5.37
N GLY A 175 24.73 22.97 4.78
CA GLY A 175 25.55 21.94 5.43
C GLY A 175 24.75 20.88 6.21
N LEU A 176 23.42 20.84 6.06
CA LEU A 176 22.60 19.75 6.58
C LEU A 176 22.59 18.55 5.62
N SER A 177 22.09 17.42 6.05
CA SER A 177 21.98 16.20 5.24
C SER A 177 20.51 15.81 5.09
N PRO A 178 19.72 16.51 4.24
CA PRO A 178 18.30 16.25 4.08
C PRO A 178 18.03 14.85 3.57
N LYS A 179 16.95 14.23 4.07
CA LYS A 179 16.42 12.95 3.56
C LYS A 179 15.03 13.16 3.01
N ILE A 180 14.81 12.68 1.83
CA ILE A 180 13.51 12.71 1.14
C ILE A 180 12.90 11.32 1.21
N GLU A 181 11.66 11.24 1.62
CA GLU A 181 10.91 10.00 1.68
C GLU A 181 9.78 10.05 0.66
N ARG A 182 9.67 9.03 -0.19
CA ARG A 182 8.57 8.88 -1.14
C ARG A 182 7.78 7.62 -0.81
N TYR A 183 6.50 7.79 -0.57
CA TYR A 183 5.56 6.72 -0.26
C TYR A 183 4.57 6.52 -1.39
N THR A 184 4.14 5.28 -1.57
CA THR A 184 3.00 4.93 -2.42
C THR A 184 1.83 4.50 -1.54
N ASN A 185 0.61 4.70 -2.01
CA ASN A 185 -0.60 4.27 -1.28
C ASN A 185 -1.02 2.83 -1.56
N GLY A 186 -0.12 2.01 -2.15
CA GLY A 186 -0.36 0.61 -2.48
C GLY A 186 -1.22 0.36 -3.72
N LYS A 187 -1.69 1.41 -4.41
CA LYS A 187 -2.44 1.34 -5.69
C LYS A 187 -1.73 2.09 -6.82
N CYS A 188 -0.42 2.20 -6.73
CA CYS A 188 0.38 2.94 -7.71
C CYS A 188 0.83 2.05 -8.87
N CYS A 189 1.26 2.69 -9.96
CA CYS A 189 1.88 2.00 -11.09
C CYS A 189 3.32 1.55 -10.75
N ASP A 190 3.85 0.62 -11.54
CA ASP A 190 5.21 0.08 -11.38
C ASP A 190 6.31 1.15 -11.35
N TRP A 191 6.10 2.27 -12.05
CA TRP A 191 7.05 3.39 -12.03
C TRP A 191 7.09 4.09 -10.67
N CYS A 192 5.93 4.39 -10.08
CA CYS A 192 5.83 4.96 -8.73
C CYS A 192 6.36 4.03 -7.66
N ASP A 193 6.09 2.73 -7.81
CA ASP A 193 6.52 1.70 -6.89
C ASP A 193 8.05 1.60 -6.84
N LYS A 194 8.72 1.70 -8.00
CA LYS A 194 10.18 1.74 -8.10
C LYS A 194 10.81 2.99 -7.47
N LEU A 195 10.05 4.07 -7.37
CA LEU A 195 10.50 5.33 -6.77
C LEU A 195 10.14 5.47 -5.28
N ALA A 196 9.39 4.52 -4.70
CA ALA A 196 9.14 4.51 -3.27
C ALA A 196 10.43 4.20 -2.50
N GLY A 197 10.70 4.99 -1.46
CA GLY A 197 11.91 4.79 -0.65
C GLY A 197 12.37 6.04 0.07
N ILE A 198 13.48 5.91 0.78
CA ILE A 198 14.16 6.99 1.50
C ILE A 198 15.46 7.30 0.78
N TYR A 199 15.65 8.57 0.45
CA TYR A 199 16.78 9.07 -0.34
C TYR A 199 17.53 10.15 0.42
N ASN A 200 18.87 10.15 0.39
CA ASN A 200 19.59 11.37 0.74
C ASN A 200 19.39 12.38 -0.38
N TYR A 201 19.14 13.62 -0.05
CA TYR A 201 18.92 14.67 -1.06
C TYR A 201 20.12 14.80 -2.03
N GLU A 202 21.34 14.59 -1.54
CA GLU A 202 22.55 14.59 -2.36
C GLU A 202 22.48 13.60 -3.54
N ASP A 203 21.89 12.43 -3.31
CA ASP A 203 21.83 11.36 -4.31
C ASP A 203 20.76 11.64 -5.38
N VAL A 204 19.77 12.50 -5.07
CA VAL A 204 18.61 12.74 -5.96
C VAL A 204 18.54 14.18 -6.51
N LYS A 205 19.38 15.11 -6.03
CA LYS A 205 19.36 16.51 -6.47
C LYS A 205 19.65 16.71 -7.95
N ASN A 206 20.50 15.85 -8.54
CA ASN A 206 20.98 15.95 -9.93
C ASN A 206 20.34 14.95 -10.89
N THR A 207 19.44 14.07 -10.43
CA THR A 207 18.87 12.97 -11.21
C THR A 207 17.55 13.35 -11.90
N GLY A 208 17.44 14.56 -12.39
CA GLY A 208 16.26 14.98 -13.17
C GLY A 208 14.94 14.99 -12.41
N ASN A 209 14.98 15.02 -11.09
CA ASN A 209 13.80 15.12 -10.21
C ASN A 209 12.84 13.92 -10.24
N GLU A 210 13.31 12.72 -10.56
CA GLU A 210 12.45 11.54 -10.60
C GLU A 210 11.69 11.31 -9.29
N VAL A 211 12.36 11.49 -8.14
CA VAL A 211 11.76 11.36 -6.80
C VAL A 211 10.65 12.39 -6.56
N PHE A 212 10.73 13.57 -7.16
CA PHE A 212 9.75 14.66 -7.08
C PHE A 212 8.77 14.68 -8.27
N ARG A 213 8.99 13.81 -9.26
CA ARG A 213 8.18 13.79 -10.47
C ARG A 213 6.86 13.08 -10.24
N ARG A 214 5.79 13.64 -10.81
CA ARG A 214 4.44 13.06 -10.83
C ARG A 214 4.02 12.73 -12.25
N HIS A 215 3.32 11.64 -12.41
CA HIS A 215 2.59 11.30 -13.64
C HIS A 215 1.08 11.50 -13.44
N ARG A 216 0.29 11.31 -14.48
CA ARG A 216 -1.16 11.37 -14.42
C ARG A 216 -1.68 10.31 -13.41
N HIS A 217 -2.67 10.69 -12.58
CA HIS A 217 -3.23 9.84 -11.51
C HIS A 217 -2.19 9.36 -10.47
N CYS A 218 -1.24 10.21 -10.14
CA CYS A 218 -0.21 9.89 -9.14
C CYS A 218 -0.67 10.26 -7.74
N ASP A 219 -0.89 9.24 -6.89
CA ASP A 219 -1.27 9.40 -5.48
C ASP A 219 -0.08 9.27 -4.51
N CYS A 220 1.15 9.32 -5.02
CA CYS A 220 2.35 9.23 -4.19
C CYS A 220 2.47 10.44 -3.27
N LEU A 221 3.04 10.22 -2.09
CA LEU A 221 3.35 11.23 -1.11
C LEU A 221 4.86 11.41 -1.02
N VAL A 222 5.34 12.66 -1.15
CA VAL A 222 6.72 13.03 -0.87
C VAL A 222 6.76 13.75 0.47
N ILE A 223 7.69 13.35 1.32
CA ILE A 223 7.85 13.90 2.68
C ILE A 223 9.30 14.32 2.89
N TYR A 224 9.48 15.42 3.61
CA TYR A 224 10.73 15.87 4.13
C TYR A 224 10.56 16.30 5.60
N ASP A 225 11.21 15.59 6.54
CA ASP A 225 11.32 16.01 7.93
C ASP A 225 12.75 16.50 8.20
N PRO A 226 12.95 17.79 8.51
CA PRO A 226 14.27 18.32 8.81
C PRO A 226 14.95 17.69 10.03
N LYS A 227 14.23 17.00 10.91
CA LYS A 227 14.81 16.25 12.04
C LYS A 227 15.56 15.00 11.55
N ASN A 228 15.10 14.41 10.44
CA ASN A 228 15.73 13.26 9.84
C ASN A 228 16.93 13.72 8.98
N GLY A 229 18.10 13.80 9.54
CA GLY A 229 19.30 14.24 8.83
C GLY A 229 20.01 15.45 9.48
N SER A 230 19.73 15.72 10.74
CA SER A 230 20.31 16.82 11.53
C SER A 230 21.82 16.71 11.81
N LYS A 231 22.53 15.71 11.28
CA LYS A 231 24.00 15.69 11.31
C LYS A 231 24.53 16.80 10.43
N ARG A 232 25.13 17.83 11.05
CA ARG A 232 25.81 18.92 10.34
C ARG A 232 27.03 18.35 9.63
N ARG A 233 27.12 18.59 8.31
CA ARG A 233 28.35 18.37 7.58
C ARG A 233 29.35 19.43 8.00
N ASN A 234 30.61 19.03 8.22
CA ASN A 234 31.65 19.98 8.49
C ASN A 234 32.07 20.65 7.16
N VAL A 235 31.53 21.85 6.90
CA VAL A 235 31.81 22.61 5.66
C VAL A 235 33.17 23.30 5.68
N HIS A 236 33.88 23.29 6.80
CA HIS A 236 35.15 24.02 6.98
C HIS A 236 36.41 23.15 6.92
N THR A 237 36.28 21.84 6.89
CA THR A 237 37.42 20.93 6.77
C THR A 237 37.28 20.07 5.56
N HIS A 238 38.20 20.20 4.59
CA HIS A 238 38.36 19.25 3.47
C HIS A 238 38.88 17.87 3.91
N LYS A 239 38.90 17.59 5.22
CA LYS A 239 39.14 16.22 5.70
C LYS A 239 37.86 15.46 5.53
N PRO A 240 37.88 14.30 4.84
CA PRO A 240 36.74 13.40 4.87
C PRO A 240 36.46 13.06 6.32
N VAL A 241 35.26 13.40 6.81
CA VAL A 241 34.76 12.82 8.05
C VAL A 241 34.83 11.32 7.83
N ASP A 242 35.29 10.59 8.82
CA ASP A 242 35.31 9.15 8.79
C ASP A 242 33.86 8.64 8.69
N ASP A 243 33.39 8.53 7.45
CA ASP A 243 32.06 8.08 7.06
C ASP A 243 31.98 6.54 7.04
N SER A 244 33.01 5.85 7.59
CA SER A 244 33.08 4.40 7.51
C SER A 244 31.84 3.75 8.09
N ALA A 245 31.39 4.16 9.27
CA ALA A 245 30.18 3.64 9.93
C ALA A 245 28.88 3.99 9.15
N GLU A 246 28.80 5.18 8.55
CA GLU A 246 27.65 5.60 7.73
C GLU A 246 27.69 4.94 6.34
N LYS A 247 28.89 4.76 5.79
CA LYS A 247 29.11 4.04 4.53
C LYS A 247 28.83 2.55 4.69
N GLU A 248 29.25 1.94 5.79
CA GLU A 248 28.91 0.56 6.15
C GLU A 248 27.40 0.40 6.36
N LYS A 249 26.74 1.35 7.02
CA LYS A 249 25.29 1.35 7.19
C LYS A 249 24.55 1.49 5.85
N ARG A 250 25.04 2.33 4.93
CA ARG A 250 24.48 2.48 3.57
C ARG A 250 24.68 1.23 2.73
N ILE A 251 25.88 0.63 2.79
CA ILE A 251 26.17 -0.64 2.13
C ILE A 251 25.22 -1.69 2.68
N ARG A 252 25.09 -1.81 3.99
CA ARG A 252 24.20 -2.76 4.66
C ARG A 252 22.72 -2.57 4.28
N LEU A 253 22.20 -1.33 4.26
CA LEU A 253 20.83 -1.03 3.82
C LEU A 253 20.61 -1.32 2.34
N ASN A 254 21.62 -1.12 1.51
CA ASN A 254 21.57 -1.44 0.09
C ASN A 254 21.62 -2.96 -0.12
N ASP A 255 22.44 -3.66 0.67
CA ASP A 255 22.54 -5.11 0.66
C ASP A 255 21.24 -5.75 1.15
N GLU A 256 20.63 -5.23 2.22
CA GLU A 256 19.31 -5.65 2.70
C GLU A 256 18.23 -5.46 1.63
N LYS A 257 18.25 -4.35 0.91
CA LYS A 257 17.31 -4.09 -0.18
C LYS A 257 17.50 -5.08 -1.33
N ILE A 258 18.75 -5.33 -1.74
CA ILE A 258 19.08 -6.30 -2.80
C ILE A 258 18.61 -7.71 -2.40
N VAL A 259 18.80 -8.09 -1.14
CA VAL A 259 18.34 -9.38 -0.60
C VAL A 259 16.82 -9.44 -0.65
N LYS A 260 16.11 -8.42 -0.17
CA LYS A 260 14.65 -8.38 -0.15
C LYS A 260 14.06 -8.34 -1.57
N ASP A 261 14.70 -7.67 -2.53
CA ASP A 261 14.32 -7.71 -3.95
C ASP A 261 14.45 -9.13 -4.55
N ARG A 262 15.52 -9.87 -4.19
CA ARG A 262 15.66 -11.28 -4.57
C ARG A 262 14.56 -12.14 -3.97
N ILE A 263 14.28 -11.96 -2.69
CA ILE A 263 13.22 -12.70 -1.99
C ILE A 263 11.87 -12.42 -2.64
N LYS A 264 11.57 -11.15 -2.93
CA LYS A 264 10.34 -10.77 -3.66
C LYS A 264 10.23 -11.47 -5.01
N LYS A 265 11.35 -11.61 -5.73
CA LYS A 265 11.39 -12.36 -6.99
C LYS A 265 11.08 -13.84 -6.75
N ILE A 266 11.71 -14.48 -5.76
CA ILE A 266 11.47 -15.89 -5.41
C ILE A 266 10.00 -16.12 -5.06
N LEU A 267 9.41 -15.28 -4.21
CA LEU A 267 8.00 -15.36 -3.83
C LEU A 267 7.08 -15.29 -5.06
N LYS A 268 7.45 -14.51 -6.07
CA LYS A 268 6.65 -14.36 -7.29
C LYS A 268 6.89 -15.47 -8.31
N THR A 269 8.15 -15.85 -8.56
CA THR A 269 8.51 -16.78 -9.64
C THR A 269 8.55 -18.23 -9.21
N ASP A 270 9.10 -18.51 -8.03
CA ASP A 270 9.36 -19.87 -7.58
C ASP A 270 8.24 -20.38 -6.66
N VAL A 271 7.68 -19.49 -5.83
CA VAL A 271 6.54 -19.81 -4.96
C VAL A 271 5.19 -19.61 -5.69
N GLY A 272 5.13 -18.74 -6.69
CA GLY A 272 3.94 -18.59 -7.53
C GLY A 272 2.90 -17.57 -7.05
N PHE A 273 3.23 -16.66 -6.12
CA PHE A 273 2.32 -15.57 -5.78
C PHE A 273 2.10 -14.63 -6.97
N ASN A 274 0.86 -14.39 -7.35
CA ASN A 274 0.52 -13.45 -8.43
C ASN A 274 0.90 -12.01 -8.08
N SER A 275 0.79 -11.65 -6.81
CA SER A 275 1.18 -10.33 -6.32
C SER A 275 1.97 -10.45 -5.01
N VAL A 276 3.09 -9.75 -4.96
CA VAL A 276 3.92 -9.60 -3.76
C VAL A 276 4.03 -8.11 -3.46
N ASP A 277 3.37 -7.66 -2.40
CA ASP A 277 3.32 -6.26 -2.01
C ASP A 277 4.66 -5.76 -1.46
N ASN A 278 4.97 -4.48 -1.65
CA ASN A 278 6.19 -3.88 -1.15
C ASN A 278 6.26 -3.79 0.37
N SER A 279 5.15 -3.92 1.06
CA SER A 279 5.13 -3.94 2.53
C SER A 279 5.96 -5.07 3.14
N ILE A 280 6.30 -6.13 2.38
CA ILE A 280 7.23 -7.18 2.84
C ILE A 280 8.63 -6.65 3.17
N TYR A 281 9.02 -5.47 2.64
CA TYR A 281 10.31 -4.85 2.98
C TYR A 281 10.41 -4.40 4.45
N PHE A 282 9.30 -4.28 5.16
CA PHE A 282 9.26 -3.97 6.59
C PHE A 282 9.45 -5.18 7.49
N ILE A 283 9.45 -6.38 6.92
CA ILE A 283 9.70 -7.63 7.64
C ILE A 283 11.21 -7.73 7.95
N ASP A 284 11.54 -8.28 9.12
CA ASP A 284 12.92 -8.65 9.46
C ASP A 284 13.52 -9.51 8.36
N GLU A 285 14.75 -9.18 7.91
CA GLU A 285 15.37 -9.83 6.75
C GLU A 285 15.57 -11.34 6.96
N THR A 286 16.04 -11.72 8.16
CA THR A 286 16.30 -13.12 8.46
C THR A 286 15.00 -13.91 8.50
N LEU A 287 13.99 -13.35 9.15
CA LEU A 287 12.66 -13.94 9.22
C LEU A 287 12.01 -14.06 7.83
N LEU A 288 12.11 -13.02 7.00
CA LEU A 288 11.59 -13.06 5.63
C LEU A 288 12.25 -14.14 4.78
N LYS A 289 13.57 -14.31 4.94
CA LYS A 289 14.35 -15.33 4.24
C LYS A 289 13.93 -16.75 4.65
N GLU A 290 13.87 -17.01 5.96
CA GLU A 290 13.45 -18.30 6.51
C GLU A 290 12.01 -18.65 6.13
N ASN A 291 11.09 -17.68 6.22
CA ASN A 291 9.68 -17.88 5.86
C ASN A 291 9.51 -18.12 4.36
N THR A 292 10.30 -17.41 3.52
CA THR A 292 10.27 -17.62 2.06
C THR A 292 10.76 -19.01 1.69
N GLU A 293 11.84 -19.48 2.31
CA GLU A 293 12.36 -20.84 2.08
C GLU A 293 11.35 -21.89 2.55
N GLN A 294 10.73 -21.69 3.71
CA GLN A 294 9.69 -22.58 4.22
C GLN A 294 8.48 -22.67 3.29
N ILE A 295 7.96 -21.51 2.83
CA ILE A 295 6.83 -21.49 1.87
C ILE A 295 7.23 -22.20 0.57
N LYS A 296 8.46 -21.96 0.08
CA LYS A 296 8.97 -22.61 -1.13
C LYS A 296 9.01 -24.12 -0.99
N ASN A 297 9.54 -24.63 0.11
CA ASN A 297 9.59 -26.07 0.40
C ASN A 297 8.18 -26.68 0.48
N LEU A 298 7.22 -25.96 1.09
CA LEU A 298 5.83 -26.39 1.15
C LEU A 298 5.18 -26.36 -0.23
N GLU A 299 5.47 -25.35 -1.04
CA GLU A 299 4.93 -25.20 -2.37
C GLU A 299 5.44 -26.25 -3.36
N GLU A 300 6.74 -26.58 -3.29
CA GLU A 300 7.33 -27.69 -4.05
C GLU A 300 6.66 -29.03 -3.72
N LYS A 301 6.19 -29.18 -2.47
CA LYS A 301 5.54 -30.41 -1.99
C LYS A 301 4.04 -30.46 -2.29
N PHE A 302 3.34 -29.32 -2.19
CA PHE A 302 1.88 -29.29 -2.18
C PHE A 302 1.25 -28.47 -3.33
N GLY A 303 1.95 -27.53 -3.92
CA GLY A 303 1.51 -26.74 -5.07
C GLY A 303 0.26 -25.87 -4.86
N ALA A 304 -0.07 -25.50 -3.63
CA ALA A 304 -1.35 -24.87 -3.29
C ALA A 304 -1.43 -23.40 -3.72
N ILE A 305 -0.30 -22.66 -3.71
CA ILE A 305 -0.23 -21.25 -4.11
C ILE A 305 -0.29 -21.12 -5.63
N HIS A 306 0.37 -22.01 -6.37
CA HIS A 306 0.31 -22.03 -7.84
C HIS A 306 -1.10 -22.26 -8.38
N LYS A 307 -1.91 -23.03 -7.67
CA LYS A 307 -3.33 -23.25 -8.02
C LYS A 307 -4.20 -22.04 -7.70
N SER A 308 -3.78 -21.16 -6.79
CA SER A 308 -4.52 -19.97 -6.37
C SER A 308 -3.97 -18.71 -7.03
N LYS A 309 -4.81 -17.66 -7.16
CA LYS A 309 -4.39 -16.32 -7.53
C LYS A 309 -3.95 -15.55 -6.28
N GLY A 310 -3.02 -16.15 -5.52
CA GLY A 310 -2.62 -15.67 -4.21
C GLY A 310 -1.81 -14.38 -4.24
N SER A 311 -1.93 -13.59 -3.19
CA SER A 311 -1.04 -12.48 -2.91
C SER A 311 -0.41 -12.60 -1.51
N ILE A 312 0.72 -11.93 -1.30
CA ILE A 312 1.35 -11.79 0.01
C ILE A 312 1.64 -10.33 0.31
N SER A 313 1.29 -9.89 1.51
CA SER A 313 1.51 -8.52 2.00
C SER A 313 1.80 -8.49 3.49
N SER A 314 2.28 -7.36 4.01
CA SER A 314 2.33 -7.11 5.45
C SER A 314 1.57 -5.83 5.81
N LYS A 315 0.87 -5.82 6.94
CA LYS A 315 0.18 -4.65 7.48
C LYS A 315 -0.07 -4.79 8.98
N LYS A 316 -0.38 -3.70 9.66
CA LYS A 316 -0.88 -3.77 11.04
C LYS A 316 -2.22 -4.48 11.09
N THR A 317 -2.35 -5.46 11.97
CA THR A 317 -3.62 -6.13 12.30
C THR A 317 -3.86 -6.02 13.81
N ARG A 318 -5.12 -6.04 14.25
CA ARG A 318 -5.43 -5.88 15.69
C ARG A 318 -5.24 -7.18 16.45
N ASP A 319 -5.70 -8.29 15.89
CA ASP A 319 -5.99 -9.51 16.67
C ASP A 319 -5.31 -10.76 16.12
N SER A 320 -4.40 -10.65 15.13
CA SER A 320 -3.72 -11.80 14.52
C SER A 320 -2.24 -11.53 14.22
N ILE A 321 -1.40 -12.53 14.38
CA ILE A 321 0.02 -12.50 13.97
C ILE A 321 0.15 -12.60 12.46
N ALA A 322 -0.67 -13.44 11.84
CA ALA A 322 -0.87 -13.56 10.40
C ALA A 322 -2.29 -14.05 10.13
N TYR A 323 -2.74 -14.00 8.88
CA TYR A 323 -3.98 -14.64 8.46
C TYR A 323 -4.04 -14.82 6.95
N VAL A 324 -4.83 -15.80 6.51
CA VAL A 324 -5.22 -15.99 5.12
C VAL A 324 -6.64 -15.46 4.93
N SER A 325 -6.80 -14.46 4.05
CA SER A 325 -8.11 -13.99 3.61
C SER A 325 -8.46 -14.57 2.25
N ARG A 326 -9.76 -14.75 2.02
CA ARG A 326 -10.27 -15.30 0.78
C ARG A 326 -11.43 -14.47 0.26
N LEU A 327 -11.46 -14.27 -1.07
CA LEU A 327 -12.58 -13.59 -1.70
C LEU A 327 -13.74 -14.58 -1.87
N LEU A 328 -14.89 -14.31 -1.25
CA LEU A 328 -16.08 -15.15 -1.37
C LEU A 328 -16.63 -15.22 -2.81
N SER A 329 -16.38 -14.17 -3.62
CA SER A 329 -16.76 -14.11 -5.03
C SER A 329 -15.79 -14.85 -5.96
N ASP A 330 -14.56 -15.09 -5.53
CA ASP A 330 -13.52 -15.82 -6.24
C ASP A 330 -12.73 -16.67 -5.24
N PRO A 331 -13.17 -17.89 -4.92
CA PRO A 331 -12.54 -18.74 -3.91
C PRO A 331 -11.12 -19.18 -4.25
N SER A 332 -10.72 -19.08 -5.53
CA SER A 332 -9.34 -19.34 -5.94
C SER A 332 -8.39 -18.25 -5.47
N LYS A 333 -8.91 -17.06 -5.13
CA LYS A 333 -8.09 -15.91 -4.74
C LYS A 333 -7.89 -15.86 -3.24
N GLN A 334 -6.66 -16.07 -2.83
CA GLN A 334 -6.26 -16.09 -1.42
C GLN A 334 -5.16 -15.05 -1.15
N ASP A 335 -5.28 -14.30 -0.07
CA ASP A 335 -4.31 -13.28 0.32
C ASP A 335 -3.70 -13.67 1.68
N LEU A 336 -2.38 -13.90 1.70
CA LEU A 336 -1.60 -14.11 2.91
C LEU A 336 -1.17 -12.76 3.47
N VAL A 337 -1.56 -12.46 4.69
CA VAL A 337 -1.28 -11.19 5.35
C VAL A 337 -0.49 -11.42 6.62
N LEU A 338 0.69 -10.79 6.72
CA LEU A 338 1.58 -10.86 7.86
C LEU A 338 1.46 -9.58 8.70
N ASN A 339 1.39 -9.70 10.02
CA ASN A 339 1.29 -8.54 10.89
C ASN A 339 2.66 -7.91 11.13
N ILE A 340 2.86 -6.70 10.62
CA ILE A 340 4.12 -5.98 10.71
C ILE A 340 4.57 -5.73 12.15
N ASP A 341 3.64 -5.61 13.11
CA ASP A 341 3.98 -5.41 14.52
C ASP A 341 4.69 -6.62 15.13
N TYR A 342 4.59 -7.81 14.52
CA TYR A 342 5.29 -9.03 14.89
C TYR A 342 6.43 -9.36 13.93
N TYR A 343 6.19 -9.29 12.64
CA TYR A 343 7.14 -9.71 11.60
C TYR A 343 8.30 -8.73 11.38
N SER A 344 8.28 -7.53 11.97
CA SER A 344 9.41 -6.60 11.96
C SER A 344 10.57 -7.01 12.89
N ASP A 345 10.38 -8.01 13.75
CA ASP A 345 11.38 -8.51 14.69
C ASP A 345 11.24 -10.03 14.84
N LYS A 346 12.27 -10.76 14.39
CA LYS A 346 12.31 -12.22 14.47
C LYS A 346 12.17 -12.74 15.90
N ASN A 347 12.79 -12.07 16.88
CA ASN A 347 12.74 -12.51 18.27
C ASN A 347 11.32 -12.44 18.83
N LYS A 348 10.54 -11.46 18.37
CA LYS A 348 9.14 -11.32 18.77
C LYS A 348 8.30 -12.51 18.27
N ILE A 349 8.44 -12.92 17.02
CA ILE A 349 7.76 -14.12 16.48
C ILE A 349 8.15 -15.36 17.28
N ILE A 350 9.44 -15.57 17.55
CA ILE A 350 9.92 -16.72 18.33
C ILE A 350 9.34 -16.69 19.74
N SER A 351 9.30 -15.54 20.40
CA SER A 351 8.76 -15.37 21.75
C SER A 351 7.26 -15.68 21.81
N GLU A 352 6.49 -15.18 20.85
CA GLU A 352 5.05 -15.45 20.76
C GLU A 352 4.77 -16.93 20.49
N THR A 353 5.50 -17.55 19.56
CA THR A 353 5.37 -18.99 19.27
C THR A 353 5.74 -19.83 20.49
N THR A 354 6.84 -19.47 21.18
CA THR A 354 7.25 -20.13 22.42
C THR A 354 6.15 -20.08 23.47
N SER A 355 5.57 -18.89 23.68
CA SER A 355 4.49 -18.71 24.64
C SER A 355 3.22 -19.50 24.25
N ALA A 356 2.86 -19.48 22.97
CA ALA A 356 1.68 -20.18 22.47
C ALA A 356 1.81 -21.72 22.66
N ILE A 357 2.95 -22.28 22.33
CA ILE A 357 3.22 -23.72 22.48
C ILE A 357 3.27 -24.10 23.97
N LYS A 358 3.99 -23.32 24.80
CA LYS A 358 4.10 -23.57 26.26
C LYS A 358 2.73 -23.55 26.96
N ASN A 359 1.82 -22.71 26.50
CA ASN A 359 0.47 -22.58 27.09
C ASN A 359 -0.54 -23.51 26.39
N ASN A 360 -0.10 -24.44 25.56
CA ASN A 360 -0.98 -25.32 24.78
C ASN A 360 -2.00 -24.57 23.91
N TRP A 361 -1.67 -23.33 23.54
CA TRP A 361 -2.47 -22.56 22.57
C TRP A 361 -2.25 -23.06 21.16
N SER A 362 -0.98 -23.30 20.77
CA SER A 362 -0.59 -23.92 19.50
C SER A 362 -0.01 -25.32 19.71
N MET A 363 -0.01 -26.16 18.66
CA MET A 363 0.53 -27.52 18.69
C MET A 363 2.06 -27.50 18.82
N PRO A 364 2.66 -28.56 19.42
CA PRO A 364 4.11 -28.62 19.59
C PRO A 364 4.86 -28.63 18.26
N ALA A 365 6.01 -27.95 18.25
CA ALA A 365 6.96 -27.94 17.15
C ALA A 365 8.39 -27.96 17.71
N LYS A 366 9.35 -28.37 16.89
CA LYS A 366 10.76 -28.30 17.26
C LYS A 366 11.21 -26.85 17.40
N THR A 367 12.03 -26.55 18.39
CA THR A 367 12.41 -25.18 18.76
C THR A 367 13.05 -24.40 17.60
N GLU A 368 13.86 -25.07 16.77
CA GLU A 368 14.47 -24.48 15.57
C GLU A 368 13.45 -23.99 14.55
N ASN A 369 12.21 -24.47 14.60
CA ASN A 369 11.14 -24.15 13.66
C ASN A 369 10.20 -23.02 14.14
N TYR A 370 10.41 -22.46 15.34
CA TYR A 370 9.51 -21.46 15.90
C TYR A 370 9.37 -20.19 15.03
N GLY A 371 10.45 -19.79 14.32
CA GLY A 371 10.40 -18.66 13.40
C GLY A 371 9.53 -18.88 12.16
N VAL A 372 9.27 -20.13 11.80
CA VAL A 372 8.47 -20.49 10.61
C VAL A 372 7.14 -21.17 10.96
N TYR A 373 6.82 -21.30 12.24
CA TYR A 373 5.59 -21.97 12.69
C TYR A 373 4.34 -21.29 12.14
N THR A 374 4.20 -19.99 12.38
CA THR A 374 3.02 -19.22 11.97
C THR A 374 2.84 -19.26 10.45
N ILE A 375 3.90 -19.11 9.67
CA ILE A 375 3.79 -19.15 8.21
C ILE A 375 3.39 -20.55 7.70
N THR A 376 3.84 -21.61 8.37
CA THR A 376 3.44 -22.99 8.04
C THR A 376 1.97 -23.23 8.38
N HIS A 377 1.49 -22.70 9.50
CA HIS A 377 0.08 -22.73 9.87
C HIS A 377 -0.79 -22.01 8.81
N GLU A 378 -0.41 -20.80 8.40
CA GLU A 378 -1.13 -20.06 7.35
C GLU A 378 -1.10 -20.80 6.01
N TYR A 379 0.01 -21.45 5.66
CA TYR A 379 0.06 -22.32 4.50
C TYR A 379 -0.94 -23.49 4.60
N GLY A 380 -1.16 -24.02 5.79
CA GLY A 380 -2.19 -25.03 6.06
C GLY A 380 -3.58 -24.54 5.65
N HIS A 381 -3.93 -23.29 5.94
CA HIS A 381 -5.18 -22.69 5.45
C HIS A 381 -5.22 -22.57 3.94
N ILE A 382 -4.13 -22.16 3.28
CA ILE A 382 -4.04 -22.06 1.83
C ILE A 382 -4.25 -23.45 1.20
N LEU A 383 -3.59 -24.47 1.75
CA LEU A 383 -3.70 -25.84 1.27
C LEU A 383 -5.11 -26.40 1.45
N GLN A 384 -5.71 -26.24 2.63
CA GLN A 384 -7.10 -26.67 2.87
C GLN A 384 -8.08 -26.01 1.91
N ASN A 385 -7.92 -24.70 1.69
CA ASN A 385 -8.77 -23.99 0.74
C ASN A 385 -8.60 -24.48 -0.70
N SER A 386 -7.35 -24.82 -1.11
CA SER A 386 -7.07 -25.40 -2.42
C SER A 386 -7.72 -26.77 -2.58
N ILE A 387 -7.61 -27.65 -1.58
CA ILE A 387 -8.25 -28.98 -1.58
C ILE A 387 -9.78 -28.82 -1.66
N ILE A 388 -10.36 -27.93 -0.87
CA ILE A 388 -11.81 -27.65 -0.90
C ILE A 388 -12.24 -27.13 -2.28
N TYR A 389 -11.42 -26.30 -2.91
CA TYR A 389 -11.72 -25.79 -4.24
C TYR A 389 -11.74 -26.92 -5.28
N ASP A 390 -10.73 -27.80 -5.27
CA ASP A 390 -10.64 -28.96 -6.17
C ASP A 390 -11.88 -29.88 -5.98
N GLU A 391 -12.25 -30.21 -4.74
CA GLU A 391 -13.44 -31.01 -4.44
C GLU A 391 -14.74 -30.34 -4.90
N LEU A 392 -14.83 -29.03 -4.83
CA LEU A 392 -16.00 -28.28 -5.32
C LEU A 392 -16.07 -28.27 -6.85
N GLU A 393 -14.94 -28.19 -7.54
CA GLU A 393 -14.88 -28.30 -9.00
C GLU A 393 -15.28 -29.69 -9.47
N GLU A 394 -14.88 -30.76 -8.80
CA GLU A 394 -15.33 -32.13 -9.05
C GLU A 394 -16.86 -32.32 -8.88
N MET A 395 -17.47 -31.58 -7.95
CA MET A 395 -18.93 -31.58 -7.72
C MET A 395 -19.71 -30.73 -8.74
N GLY A 396 -19.07 -30.22 -9.80
CA GLY A 396 -19.73 -29.43 -10.86
C GLY A 396 -19.43 -27.94 -10.79
N GLY A 397 -18.43 -27.55 -10.00
CA GLY A 397 -17.89 -26.21 -9.92
C GLY A 397 -18.75 -25.19 -9.17
N VAL A 398 -18.11 -24.05 -8.85
CA VAL A 398 -18.75 -22.92 -8.14
C VAL A 398 -19.96 -22.39 -8.93
N GLU A 399 -19.95 -22.46 -10.26
CA GLU A 399 -21.06 -22.02 -11.12
C GLU A 399 -22.35 -22.79 -10.88
N THR A 400 -22.27 -24.10 -10.62
CA THR A 400 -23.45 -24.92 -10.32
C THR A 400 -24.18 -24.47 -9.04
N PHE A 401 -23.44 -23.97 -8.08
CA PHE A 401 -24.00 -23.41 -6.84
C PHE A 401 -24.49 -21.97 -7.01
N LYS A 402 -23.92 -21.22 -7.94
CA LYS A 402 -24.40 -19.87 -8.30
C LYS A 402 -25.77 -19.87 -8.94
N THR A 403 -26.12 -20.92 -9.66
CA THR A 403 -27.42 -21.05 -10.37
C THR A 403 -28.59 -21.43 -9.47
N ARG A 404 -28.34 -22.08 -8.33
CA ARG A 404 -29.40 -22.57 -7.42
C ARG A 404 -29.98 -21.53 -6.46
N ALA A 405 -29.28 -20.40 -6.21
CA ALA A 405 -29.73 -19.37 -5.30
C ALA A 405 -30.20 -18.11 -6.03
N LYS A 406 -31.41 -17.61 -5.69
CA LYS A 406 -32.03 -16.44 -6.33
C LYS A 406 -31.35 -15.10 -6.02
N THR A 407 -30.52 -15.03 -4.96
CA THR A 407 -29.82 -13.80 -4.52
C THR A 407 -28.34 -14.07 -4.27
N LEU A 408 -27.47 -13.03 -4.44
CA LEU A 408 -26.05 -13.13 -4.13
C LEU A 408 -25.79 -13.55 -2.67
N LYS A 409 -26.54 -13.01 -1.72
CA LYS A 409 -26.45 -13.36 -0.30
C LYS A 409 -26.80 -14.82 -0.02
N GLY A 410 -27.80 -15.37 -0.71
CA GLY A 410 -28.17 -16.79 -0.64
C GLY A 410 -27.13 -17.71 -1.24
N LYS A 411 -26.48 -17.29 -2.32
CA LYS A 411 -25.37 -18.02 -2.98
C LYS A 411 -24.17 -18.14 -2.05
N ILE A 412 -23.76 -17.05 -1.42
CA ILE A 412 -22.66 -17.00 -0.43
C ILE A 412 -22.96 -17.96 0.73
N LYS A 413 -24.13 -17.86 1.34
CA LYS A 413 -24.51 -18.68 2.50
C LYS A 413 -24.57 -20.17 2.18
N SER A 414 -24.99 -20.54 0.98
CA SER A 414 -25.02 -21.94 0.53
C SER A 414 -23.60 -22.49 0.31
N TYR A 415 -22.72 -21.66 -0.22
CA TYR A 415 -21.32 -21.99 -0.45
C TYR A 415 -20.58 -22.18 0.90
N GLU A 416 -20.74 -21.25 1.84
CA GLU A 416 -20.18 -21.35 3.19
C GLU A 416 -20.60 -22.65 3.91
N LYS A 417 -21.89 -22.99 3.85
CA LYS A 417 -22.41 -24.24 4.45
C LYS A 417 -21.77 -25.48 3.82
N LEU A 418 -21.53 -25.49 2.52
CA LEU A 418 -20.90 -26.61 1.86
C LEU A 418 -19.43 -26.75 2.24
N GLN A 419 -18.71 -25.63 2.31
CA GLN A 419 -17.32 -25.61 2.77
C GLN A 419 -17.19 -26.13 4.20
N GLU A 420 -18.09 -25.73 5.09
CA GLU A 420 -18.07 -26.22 6.48
C GLU A 420 -18.36 -27.73 6.55
N LYS A 421 -19.19 -28.28 5.67
CA LYS A 421 -19.37 -29.72 5.56
C LYS A 421 -18.10 -30.44 5.11
N ILE A 422 -17.39 -29.87 4.14
CA ILE A 422 -16.14 -30.44 3.63
C ILE A 422 -15.06 -30.39 4.73
N LYS A 423 -14.90 -29.24 5.39
CA LYS A 423 -13.94 -29.09 6.51
C LYS A 423 -14.24 -30.08 7.64
N ARG A 424 -15.51 -30.25 7.98
CA ARG A 424 -15.90 -31.23 8.98
C ARG A 424 -15.54 -32.66 8.53
N ARG A 425 -15.75 -33.00 7.27
CA ARG A 425 -15.34 -34.31 6.73
C ARG A 425 -13.83 -34.50 6.83
N HIS A 426 -13.03 -33.51 6.43
CA HIS A 426 -11.56 -33.56 6.59
C HIS A 426 -11.17 -33.78 8.05
N PHE A 427 -11.81 -33.07 8.98
CA PHE A 427 -11.61 -33.28 10.42
C PHE A 427 -11.88 -34.73 10.83
N GLU A 428 -13.06 -35.29 10.46
CA GLU A 428 -13.43 -36.64 10.86
C GLU A 428 -12.51 -37.70 10.22
N GLU A 429 -12.11 -37.52 8.97
CA GLU A 429 -11.18 -38.43 8.27
C GLU A 429 -9.81 -38.46 8.98
N ILE A 430 -9.23 -37.29 9.27
CA ILE A 430 -7.93 -37.18 9.95
C ILE A 430 -8.03 -37.73 11.38
N ARG A 431 -9.09 -37.38 12.11
CA ARG A 431 -9.35 -37.88 13.46
C ARG A 431 -9.47 -39.41 13.45
N GLN A 432 -10.17 -40.00 12.47
CA GLN A 432 -10.34 -41.46 12.39
C GLN A 432 -9.01 -42.15 12.14
N ILE A 433 -8.17 -41.64 11.21
CA ILE A 433 -6.83 -42.19 10.96
C ILE A 433 -5.98 -42.18 12.24
N ALA A 434 -6.04 -41.08 13.02
CA ALA A 434 -5.34 -41.01 14.30
C ALA A 434 -5.91 -42.00 15.31
N ALA A 435 -7.25 -42.08 15.43
CA ALA A 435 -7.92 -42.99 16.37
C ALA A 435 -7.66 -44.46 16.09
N ASP A 436 -7.56 -44.88 14.82
CA ASP A 436 -7.28 -46.26 14.42
C ASP A 436 -5.90 -46.74 14.86
N LYS A 437 -4.98 -45.82 15.14
CA LYS A 437 -3.57 -46.13 15.55
C LYS A 437 -3.32 -45.81 17.02
N SER A 438 -4.19 -45.10 17.68
CA SER A 438 -4.00 -44.63 19.05
C SER A 438 -4.30 -45.71 20.07
N SER A 439 -3.56 -45.67 21.16
CA SER A 439 -3.86 -46.48 22.37
C SER A 439 -5.05 -45.91 23.15
N ASP A 440 -5.43 -44.61 22.93
CA ASP A 440 -6.57 -43.94 23.55
C ASP A 440 -7.44 -43.21 22.50
N PRO A 441 -8.16 -43.95 21.64
CA PRO A 441 -8.94 -43.38 20.51
C PRO A 441 -9.99 -42.37 20.93
N ASN A 442 -10.58 -42.54 22.12
CA ASN A 442 -11.66 -41.69 22.61
C ASN A 442 -11.19 -40.29 23.02
N ASN A 443 -9.95 -40.16 23.41
CA ASN A 443 -9.35 -38.90 23.90
C ASN A 443 -8.37 -38.28 22.91
N ILE A 444 -8.30 -38.75 21.66
CA ILE A 444 -7.32 -38.34 20.66
C ILE A 444 -7.26 -36.80 20.50
N ILE A 445 -8.40 -36.16 20.40
CA ILE A 445 -8.51 -34.69 20.28
C ILE A 445 -8.12 -33.99 21.60
N LYS A 446 -8.53 -34.55 22.72
CA LYS A 446 -8.24 -33.97 24.05
C LYS A 446 -6.73 -33.95 24.33
N ASN A 447 -6.06 -35.07 24.01
CA ASN A 447 -4.68 -35.30 24.37
C ASN A 447 -3.68 -34.69 23.38
N ASN A 448 -4.06 -34.57 22.09
CA ASN A 448 -3.13 -34.26 21.00
C ASN A 448 -3.36 -32.91 20.34
N LEU A 449 -4.52 -32.25 20.56
CA LEU A 449 -4.84 -30.98 19.87
C LEU A 449 -4.68 -29.77 20.79
N SER A 450 -4.08 -28.70 20.27
CA SER A 450 -3.98 -27.40 20.90
C SER A 450 -5.36 -26.75 21.18
N GLN A 451 -5.39 -25.76 22.08
CA GLN A 451 -6.62 -25.01 22.34
C GLN A 451 -7.09 -24.25 21.10
N TYR A 452 -6.16 -23.69 20.33
CA TYR A 452 -6.49 -22.97 19.10
C TYR A 452 -7.07 -23.88 18.03
N GLY A 453 -6.47 -25.05 17.83
CA GLY A 453 -7.01 -26.06 16.91
C GLY A 453 -8.41 -26.56 17.26
N LYS A 454 -8.85 -26.43 18.54
CA LYS A 454 -10.20 -26.79 18.96
C LYS A 454 -11.27 -25.74 18.64
N THR A 455 -10.89 -24.56 18.18
CA THR A 455 -11.82 -23.44 17.96
C THR A 455 -12.74 -23.66 16.77
N ASN A 456 -12.23 -24.21 15.67
CA ASN A 456 -13.01 -24.57 14.47
C ASN A 456 -12.24 -25.55 13.57
N TYR A 457 -12.89 -26.09 12.54
CA TYR A 457 -12.31 -27.08 11.64
C TYR A 457 -11.18 -26.54 10.75
N ALA A 458 -11.14 -25.24 10.46
CA ALA A 458 -10.05 -24.65 9.70
C ALA A 458 -8.78 -24.54 10.55
N GLU A 459 -8.90 -24.07 11.79
CA GLU A 459 -7.77 -24.02 12.74
C GLU A 459 -7.29 -25.42 13.13
N PHE A 460 -8.19 -26.38 13.27
CA PHE A 460 -7.80 -27.79 13.42
C PHE A 460 -6.86 -28.20 12.30
N PHE A 461 -7.28 -27.99 11.04
CA PHE A 461 -6.48 -28.39 9.89
C PHE A 461 -5.11 -27.71 9.88
N ALA A 462 -5.08 -26.38 10.08
CA ALA A 462 -3.85 -25.58 10.02
C ALA A 462 -2.87 -25.96 11.16
N GLU A 463 -3.38 -26.15 12.39
CA GLU A 463 -2.56 -26.56 13.54
C GLU A 463 -1.97 -27.97 13.36
N VAL A 464 -2.80 -28.92 12.93
CA VAL A 464 -2.35 -30.31 12.71
C VAL A 464 -1.42 -30.39 11.49
N PHE A 465 -1.66 -29.57 10.45
CA PHE A 465 -0.74 -29.44 9.32
C PHE A 465 0.61 -28.87 9.76
N ALA A 466 0.63 -27.76 10.52
CA ALA A 466 1.87 -27.16 11.00
C ALA A 466 2.68 -28.16 11.83
N ASN A 467 2.03 -28.90 12.73
CA ASN A 467 2.68 -29.96 13.51
C ASN A 467 3.23 -31.06 12.61
N SER A 468 2.48 -31.52 11.60
CA SER A 468 2.94 -32.56 10.68
C SER A 468 4.18 -32.20 9.85
N GLN A 469 4.43 -30.89 9.63
CA GLN A 469 5.57 -30.40 8.86
C GLN A 469 6.77 -29.97 9.73
N LEU A 470 6.53 -29.51 10.96
CA LEU A 470 7.54 -28.89 11.81
C LEU A 470 7.73 -29.61 13.15
N GLY A 471 6.94 -30.68 13.36
CA GLY A 471 6.56 -31.08 14.67
C GLY A 471 7.50 -31.95 15.48
N GLU A 472 7.25 -31.87 16.76
CA GLU A 472 7.42 -32.97 17.68
C GLU A 472 6.38 -34.05 17.34
N PRO A 473 6.71 -35.35 17.56
CA PRO A 473 5.80 -36.47 17.27
C PRO A 473 4.42 -36.26 17.91
N ASN A 474 3.36 -36.38 17.10
CA ASN A 474 1.97 -36.22 17.55
C ASN A 474 1.06 -37.10 16.68
N GLU A 475 0.17 -37.85 17.30
CA GLU A 475 -0.73 -38.79 16.60
C GLU A 475 -1.61 -38.11 15.53
N LEU A 476 -2.04 -36.86 15.77
CA LEU A 476 -2.80 -36.09 14.78
C LEU A 476 -1.90 -35.59 13.64
N GLY A 477 -0.66 -35.17 13.92
CA GLY A 477 0.31 -34.76 12.90
C GLY A 477 0.70 -35.91 11.98
N ASP A 478 0.89 -37.11 12.53
CA ASP A 478 1.15 -38.35 11.77
C ASP A 478 -0.04 -38.73 10.90
N ALA A 479 -1.27 -38.61 11.45
CA ALA A 479 -2.50 -38.85 10.72
C ALA A 479 -2.71 -37.84 9.57
N MET A 480 -2.37 -36.58 9.76
CA MET A 480 -2.37 -35.56 8.71
C MET A 480 -1.44 -35.93 7.56
N SER A 481 -0.21 -36.34 7.89
CA SER A 481 0.77 -36.77 6.88
C SER A 481 0.24 -37.96 6.05
N GLU A 482 -0.40 -38.93 6.70
CA GLU A 482 -1.03 -40.05 6.01
C GLU A 482 -2.24 -39.64 5.17
N TRP A 483 -3.07 -38.77 5.71
CA TRP A 483 -4.27 -38.26 5.02
C TRP A 483 -3.88 -37.51 3.73
N LEU A 484 -2.85 -36.67 3.79
CA LEU A 484 -2.32 -35.95 2.63
C LEU A 484 -1.77 -36.93 1.59
N LYS A 485 -0.94 -37.90 2.03
CA LYS A 485 -0.40 -38.93 1.13
C LYS A 485 -1.49 -39.73 0.41
N LYS A 486 -2.58 -40.09 1.09
CA LYS A 486 -3.72 -40.80 0.47
C LYS A 486 -4.44 -39.96 -0.60
N ARG A 487 -4.29 -38.65 -0.56
CA ARG A 487 -4.86 -37.68 -1.52
C ARG A 487 -3.87 -37.26 -2.60
N GLY A 488 -2.65 -37.84 -2.63
CA GLY A 488 -1.65 -37.60 -3.67
C GLY A 488 -0.76 -36.38 -3.43
N TYR A 489 -0.69 -35.91 -2.17
CA TYR A 489 0.22 -34.85 -1.75
C TYR A 489 1.46 -35.40 -1.07
#